data_776634f07ba7dfb4fa2ad5b2efb990b3
#
_entry.id   776634f07ba7dfb4fa2ad5b2efb990b3
#
_cell.length_a   1.000
_cell.length_b   1.000
_cell.length_c   1.000
_cell.angle_alpha   90.00
_cell.angle_beta   90.00
_cell.angle_gamma   90.00
#
_symmetry.space_group_name_H-M   'P 1'
#
loop_
_entity.id
_entity.type
_entity.pdbx_description
1 polymer ?
#
loop_
_entity_poly.entity_id
_entity_poly.type
_entity_poly.pdbx_seq_one_letter_code
_entity_poly.pdbx_strand_id
1 'polypeptide(L)'
;MLVASPGHRSCTLDAATRLRLVQAAFEGVPRTRIVRDDHPYTVDALEAGDYGDALFVVGADEGAAFPHWKDPERILELVRLAVGTRSGYPPPDLARYGDRIVSFRLPSPPVSSTDVRARLEAGESVDALVPPGVGDLIRRESLYRR
;
A
#
# COMPACT_ATOMS: atom_id res chain seq x y z
N MET A 1 6.39 6.73 -3.01
CA MET A 1 5.63 5.72 -2.26
C MET A 1 5.97 5.83 -0.79
N LEU A 2 4.99 5.89 0.08
CA LEU A 2 5.18 5.98 1.52
C LEU A 2 5.14 4.57 2.15
N VAL A 3 6.11 4.28 3.01
CA VAL A 3 6.15 3.06 3.81
C VAL A 3 5.79 3.44 5.24
N ALA A 4 4.50 3.35 5.55
CA ALA A 4 3.95 3.77 6.84
C ALA A 4 4.38 2.85 7.99
N SER A 5 4.56 3.45 9.16
CA SER A 5 4.77 2.76 10.44
C SER A 5 3.67 3.13 11.44
N PRO A 6 2.40 2.75 11.14
CA PRO A 6 1.28 3.17 11.97
C PRO A 6 1.40 2.54 13.36
N GLY A 7 1.45 3.38 14.39
CA GLY A 7 1.58 2.93 15.78
C GLY A 7 0.36 2.15 16.31
N HIS A 8 -0.76 2.20 15.58
CA HIS A 8 -2.02 1.55 15.95
C HIS A 8 -2.25 0.19 15.25
N ARG A 9 -1.35 -0.24 14.36
CA ARG A 9 -1.44 -1.54 13.67
C ARG A 9 -0.20 -2.38 13.97
N SER A 10 -0.39 -3.63 14.37
CA SER A 10 0.70 -4.59 14.44
C SER A 10 1.12 -5.01 13.04
N CYS A 11 2.41 -4.95 12.77
CA CYS A 11 2.99 -5.44 11.52
C CYS A 11 3.83 -6.69 11.82
N THR A 12 3.75 -7.70 10.98
CA THR A 12 4.53 -8.95 11.10
C THR A 12 6.04 -8.68 11.00
N LEU A 13 6.43 -7.69 10.20
CA LEU A 13 7.82 -7.27 10.03
C LEU A 13 8.00 -5.83 10.51
N ASP A 14 9.18 -5.53 11.01
CA ASP A 14 9.58 -4.18 11.39
C ASP A 14 9.62 -3.22 10.20
N ALA A 15 9.63 -1.91 10.47
CA ALA A 15 9.58 -0.88 9.45
C ALA A 15 10.79 -0.89 8.50
N ALA A 16 11.99 -1.22 9.02
CA ALA A 16 13.20 -1.25 8.21
C ALA A 16 13.17 -2.40 7.20
N THR A 17 12.72 -3.58 7.63
CA THR A 17 12.54 -4.74 6.76
C THR A 17 11.47 -4.49 5.71
N ARG A 18 10.33 -3.88 6.08
CA ARG A 18 9.29 -3.49 5.11
C ARG A 18 9.80 -2.48 4.09
N LEU A 19 10.61 -1.50 4.52
CA LEU A 19 11.23 -0.54 3.61
C LEU A 19 12.13 -1.23 2.59
N ARG A 20 12.97 -2.18 3.02
CA ARG A 20 13.83 -2.96 2.11
C ARG A 20 13.03 -3.79 1.10
N LEU A 21 11.93 -4.42 1.53
CA LEU A 21 11.04 -5.16 0.63
C LEU A 21 10.42 -4.24 -0.43
N VAL A 22 9.99 -3.05 -0.05
CA VAL A 22 9.46 -2.07 -1.00
C VAL A 22 10.54 -1.57 -1.96
N GLN A 23 11.75 -1.30 -1.46
CA GLN A 23 12.89 -0.93 -2.31
C GLN A 23 13.20 -2.01 -3.34
N ALA A 24 13.23 -3.28 -2.92
CA ALA A 24 13.44 -4.42 -3.82
C ALA A 24 12.28 -4.57 -4.83
N ALA A 25 11.04 -4.30 -4.43
CA ALA A 25 9.88 -4.39 -5.32
C ALA A 25 9.89 -3.34 -6.44
N PHE A 26 10.48 -2.18 -6.18
CA PHE A 26 10.51 -1.04 -7.11
C PHE A 26 11.90 -0.80 -7.71
N GLU A 27 12.83 -1.74 -7.53
CA GLU A 27 14.14 -1.66 -8.14
C GLU A 27 14.03 -1.55 -9.67
N GLY A 28 14.68 -0.56 -10.24
CA GLY A 28 14.64 -0.31 -11.69
C GLY A 28 13.35 0.39 -12.19
N VAL A 29 12.37 0.66 -11.35
CA VAL A 29 11.18 1.43 -11.75
C VAL A 29 11.53 2.92 -11.81
N PRO A 30 11.52 3.55 -13.01
CA PRO A 30 11.95 4.93 -13.16
C PRO A 30 10.98 5.89 -12.45
N ARG A 31 11.48 7.05 -12.05
CA ARG A 31 10.72 8.13 -11.41
C ARG A 31 10.02 7.71 -10.11
N THR A 32 10.54 6.70 -9.44
CA THR A 32 10.01 6.22 -8.16
C THR A 32 10.89 6.72 -7.02
N ARG A 33 10.26 7.30 -6.02
CA ARG A 33 10.89 7.62 -4.74
C ARG A 33 10.17 6.88 -3.62
N ILE A 34 10.91 6.14 -2.80
CA ILE A 34 10.40 5.42 -1.65
C ILE A 34 10.83 6.18 -0.42
N VAL A 35 9.86 6.50 0.43
CA VAL A 35 10.06 7.29 1.64
C VAL A 35 9.44 6.54 2.81
N ARG A 36 10.16 6.47 3.93
CA ARG A 36 9.59 6.02 5.19
C ARG A 36 8.71 7.16 5.74
N ASP A 37 7.54 6.77 6.21
CA ASP A 37 6.60 7.67 6.85
C ASP A 37 6.38 7.20 8.30
N ASP A 38 6.72 8.05 9.24
CA ASP A 38 6.60 7.79 10.68
C ASP A 38 5.36 8.48 11.30
N HIS A 39 4.52 9.13 10.48
CA HIS A 39 3.29 9.74 10.97
C HIS A 39 2.24 8.66 11.29
N PRO A 40 1.48 8.83 12.38
CA PRO A 40 0.48 7.87 12.79
C PRO A 40 -0.74 7.82 11.84
N TYR A 41 -1.04 8.92 11.18
CA TYR A 41 -2.18 9.05 10.27
C TYR A 41 -1.79 9.68 8.94
N THR A 42 -2.51 9.31 7.89
CA THR A 42 -2.28 9.81 6.52
C THR A 42 -2.39 11.33 6.41
N VAL A 43 -3.36 11.94 7.10
CA VAL A 43 -3.53 13.39 7.08
C VAL A 43 -2.28 14.09 7.61
N ASP A 44 -1.68 13.61 8.69
CA ASP A 44 -0.49 14.20 9.30
C ASP A 44 0.72 14.11 8.33
N ALA A 45 0.85 12.98 7.62
CA ALA A 45 1.89 12.80 6.59
C ALA A 45 1.69 13.74 5.39
N LEU A 46 0.45 13.96 4.98
CA LEU A 46 0.13 14.85 3.86
C LEU A 46 0.32 16.32 4.22
N GLU A 47 0.00 16.72 5.45
CA GLU A 47 0.24 18.09 5.93
C GLU A 47 1.73 18.41 6.11
N ALA A 48 2.54 17.41 6.47
CA ALA A 48 3.98 17.57 6.61
C ALA A 48 4.72 17.67 5.27
N GLY A 49 4.07 17.31 4.17
CA GLY A 49 4.63 17.34 2.82
C GLY A 49 3.95 18.38 1.93
N ASP A 50 4.60 18.69 0.82
CA ASP A 50 4.01 19.47 -0.28
C ASP A 50 3.77 18.54 -1.46
N TYR A 51 2.53 18.11 -1.62
CA TYR A 51 2.13 17.15 -2.67
C TYR A 51 1.35 17.81 -3.81
N GLY A 52 0.96 19.07 -3.66
CA GLY A 52 0.20 19.81 -4.68
C GLY A 52 -1.06 19.05 -5.13
N ASP A 53 -1.29 18.99 -6.44
CA ASP A 53 -2.43 18.27 -7.04
C ASP A 53 -2.12 16.78 -7.26
N ALA A 54 -1.56 16.12 -6.26
CA ALA A 54 -1.20 14.71 -6.35
C ALA A 54 -2.42 13.77 -6.25
N LEU A 55 -2.25 12.57 -6.77
CA LEU A 55 -3.16 11.45 -6.54
C LEU A 55 -2.62 10.56 -5.42
N PHE A 56 -3.37 10.45 -4.33
CA PHE A 56 -3.09 9.47 -3.28
C PHE A 56 -3.75 8.15 -3.66
N VAL A 57 -2.95 7.14 -3.99
CA VAL A 57 -3.44 5.88 -4.55
C VAL A 57 -3.64 4.84 -3.46
N VAL A 58 -4.83 4.25 -3.43
CA VAL A 58 -5.20 3.17 -2.50
C VAL A 58 -5.92 2.03 -3.22
N GLY A 59 -5.96 0.85 -2.61
CA GLY A 59 -6.81 -0.25 -3.06
C GLY A 59 -8.28 -0.08 -2.66
N ALA A 60 -9.17 -0.90 -3.22
CA ALA A 60 -10.60 -0.85 -2.94
C ALA A 60 -10.93 -1.03 -1.45
N ASP A 61 -10.18 -1.90 -0.75
CA ASP A 61 -10.38 -2.16 0.69
C ASP A 61 -10.13 -0.90 1.53
N GLU A 62 -9.01 -0.22 1.27
CA GLU A 62 -8.67 1.05 1.96
C GLU A 62 -9.60 2.19 1.50
N GLY A 63 -10.01 2.19 0.23
CA GLY A 63 -11.03 3.12 -0.27
C GLY A 63 -12.37 2.96 0.47
N ALA A 64 -12.80 1.73 0.75
CA ALA A 64 -14.01 1.46 1.54
C ALA A 64 -13.87 1.92 3.00
N ALA A 65 -12.66 1.85 3.57
CA ALA A 65 -12.37 2.33 4.92
C ALA A 65 -12.17 3.85 5.00
N PHE A 66 -11.93 4.52 3.87
CA PHE A 66 -11.59 5.94 3.81
C PHE A 66 -12.55 6.87 4.58
N PRO A 67 -13.89 6.69 4.55
CA PRO A 67 -14.81 7.50 5.34
C PRO A 67 -14.58 7.48 6.86
N HIS A 68 -13.83 6.50 7.35
CA HIS A 68 -13.50 6.33 8.77
C HIS A 68 -12.05 6.71 9.11
N TRP A 69 -11.31 7.24 8.14
CA TRP A 69 -9.97 7.74 8.39
C TRP A 69 -10.01 9.04 9.22
N LYS A 70 -8.88 9.41 9.81
CA LYS A 70 -8.74 10.70 10.48
C LYS A 70 -8.83 11.81 9.43
N ASP A 71 -9.77 12.72 9.59
CA ASP A 71 -10.01 13.89 8.75
C ASP A 71 -10.01 13.62 7.23
N PRO A 72 -10.95 12.77 6.73
CA PRO A 72 -10.97 12.40 5.32
C PRO A 72 -11.22 13.60 4.39
N GLU A 73 -12.02 14.57 4.82
CA GLU A 73 -12.25 15.83 4.10
C GLU A 73 -10.96 16.62 3.96
N ARG A 74 -10.17 16.72 5.04
CA ARG A 74 -8.89 17.40 5.02
C ARG A 74 -7.88 16.72 4.08
N ILE A 75 -7.86 15.39 4.04
CA ILE A 75 -7.05 14.64 3.06
C ILE A 75 -7.42 15.04 1.63
N LEU A 76 -8.72 15.16 1.34
CA LEU A 76 -9.20 15.54 0.00
C LEU A 76 -8.97 17.01 -0.36
N GLU A 77 -8.76 17.90 0.62
CA GLU A 77 -8.29 19.26 0.36
C GLU A 77 -6.83 19.26 -0.13
N LEU A 78 -6.01 18.37 0.43
CA LEU A 78 -4.57 18.30 0.15
C LEU A 78 -4.25 17.51 -1.14
N VAL A 79 -4.99 16.44 -1.42
CA VAL A 79 -4.77 15.54 -2.56
C VAL A 79 -6.09 15.03 -3.12
N ARG A 80 -6.06 14.43 -4.32
CA ARG A 80 -7.18 13.62 -4.79
C ARG A 80 -6.95 12.16 -4.44
N LEU A 81 -8.01 11.44 -4.06
CA LEU A 81 -7.92 10.00 -3.77
C LEU A 81 -8.16 9.18 -5.03
N ALA A 82 -7.19 8.36 -5.42
CA ALA A 82 -7.32 7.43 -6.53
C ALA A 82 -7.52 6.01 -5.99
N VAL A 83 -8.68 5.42 -6.27
CA VAL A 83 -9.07 4.09 -5.79
C VAL A 83 -8.94 3.05 -6.89
N GLY A 84 -7.96 2.16 -6.74
CA GLY A 84 -7.76 1.03 -7.64
C GLY A 84 -8.69 -0.13 -7.31
N THR A 85 -9.52 -0.52 -8.28
CA THR A 85 -10.40 -1.69 -8.16
C THR A 85 -9.82 -2.89 -8.91
N ARG A 86 -10.05 -4.09 -8.42
CA ARG A 86 -9.65 -5.35 -9.06
C ARG A 86 -10.85 -6.28 -9.20
N SER A 87 -10.74 -7.29 -10.06
CA SER A 87 -11.80 -8.30 -10.25
C SER A 87 -12.22 -8.91 -8.91
N GLY A 88 -13.53 -8.99 -8.67
CA GLY A 88 -14.11 -9.53 -7.44
C GLY A 88 -14.25 -8.51 -6.28
N TYR A 89 -13.77 -7.28 -6.45
CA TYR A 89 -13.91 -6.22 -5.47
C TYR A 89 -14.68 -5.06 -6.09
N PRO A 90 -15.94 -4.85 -5.72
CA PRO A 90 -16.71 -3.72 -6.24
C PRO A 90 -16.08 -2.40 -5.77
N PRO A 91 -16.21 -1.33 -6.56
CA PRO A 91 -15.77 -0.02 -6.13
C PRO A 91 -16.55 0.40 -4.88
N PRO A 92 -15.87 1.00 -3.87
CA PRO A 92 -16.55 1.53 -2.70
C PRO A 92 -17.47 2.69 -3.08
N ASP A 93 -18.56 2.87 -2.33
CA ASP A 93 -19.43 4.02 -2.47
C ASP A 93 -18.77 5.25 -1.83
N LEU A 94 -18.19 6.09 -2.65
CA LEU A 94 -17.54 7.35 -2.26
C LEU A 94 -18.16 8.56 -2.98
N ALA A 95 -19.39 8.41 -3.50
CA ALA A 95 -20.06 9.45 -4.30
C ALA A 95 -20.19 10.80 -3.57
N ARG A 96 -20.28 10.78 -2.24
CA ARG A 96 -20.35 12.00 -1.42
C ARG A 96 -19.15 12.94 -1.54
N TYR A 97 -18.00 12.42 -1.99
CA TYR A 97 -16.74 13.19 -2.13
C TYR A 97 -16.52 13.74 -3.56
N GLY A 98 -17.47 13.50 -4.47
CA GLY A 98 -17.50 14.11 -5.80
C GLY A 98 -16.24 13.84 -6.63
N ASP A 99 -15.76 14.89 -7.30
CA ASP A 99 -14.61 14.87 -8.22
C ASP A 99 -13.25 14.70 -7.54
N ARG A 100 -13.21 14.75 -6.20
CA ARG A 100 -12.00 14.46 -5.42
C ARG A 100 -11.64 12.97 -5.42
N ILE A 101 -12.53 12.09 -5.91
CA ILE A 101 -12.31 10.65 -6.03
C ILE A 101 -12.12 10.26 -7.50
N VAL A 102 -11.06 9.56 -7.77
CA VAL A 102 -10.77 8.97 -9.09
C VAL A 102 -10.76 7.45 -8.95
N SER A 103 -11.72 6.77 -9.58
CA SER A 103 -11.72 5.29 -9.62
C SER A 103 -11.07 4.80 -10.90
N PHE A 104 -10.21 3.78 -10.78
CA PHE A 104 -9.59 3.14 -11.93
C PHE A 104 -9.53 1.63 -11.76
N ARG A 105 -9.53 0.92 -12.88
CA ARG A 105 -9.40 -0.55 -12.85
C ARG A 105 -7.94 -0.94 -12.89
N LEU A 106 -7.54 -1.75 -11.91
CA LEU A 106 -6.20 -2.33 -11.85
C LEU A 106 -6.26 -3.79 -12.36
N PRO A 107 -5.73 -4.09 -13.54
CA PRO A 107 -5.59 -5.47 -13.99
C PRO A 107 -4.46 -6.13 -13.20
N SER A 108 -4.77 -6.67 -12.04
CA SER A 108 -3.81 -7.37 -11.20
C SER A 108 -4.19 -8.84 -11.06
N PRO A 109 -3.21 -9.76 -10.95
CA PRO A 109 -3.49 -11.13 -10.60
C PRO A 109 -4.15 -11.19 -9.20
N PRO A 110 -4.94 -12.23 -8.91
CA PRO A 110 -5.60 -12.42 -7.62
C PRO A 110 -4.58 -12.89 -6.57
N VAL A 111 -3.71 -11.99 -6.13
CA VAL A 111 -2.68 -12.25 -5.11
C VAL A 111 -2.96 -11.38 -3.90
N SER A 112 -3.00 -11.96 -2.72
CA SER A 112 -3.08 -11.23 -1.46
C SER A 112 -1.83 -11.44 -0.60
N SER A 113 -1.52 -10.47 0.25
CA SER A 113 -0.44 -10.62 1.22
C SER A 113 -0.67 -11.79 2.20
N THR A 114 -1.92 -12.13 2.46
CA THR A 114 -2.29 -13.28 3.30
C THR A 114 -1.92 -14.59 2.62
N ASP A 115 -2.24 -14.75 1.33
CA ASP A 115 -1.89 -15.95 0.57
C ASP A 115 -0.37 -16.12 0.44
N VAL A 116 0.34 -15.02 0.19
CA VAL A 116 1.81 -15.04 0.12
C VAL A 116 2.41 -15.49 1.46
N ARG A 117 1.94 -14.95 2.58
CA ARG A 117 2.44 -15.37 3.90
C ARG A 117 2.11 -16.83 4.22
N ALA A 118 0.89 -17.29 3.94
CA ALA A 118 0.49 -18.67 4.17
C ALA A 118 1.37 -19.66 3.38
N ARG A 119 1.69 -19.36 2.11
CA ARG A 119 2.61 -20.16 1.32
C ARG A 119 4.02 -20.20 1.90
N LEU A 120 4.53 -19.06 2.35
CA LEU A 120 5.86 -18.99 2.98
C LEU A 120 5.92 -19.78 4.30
N GLU A 121 4.88 -19.73 5.11
CA GLU A 121 4.75 -20.54 6.33
C GLU A 121 4.69 -22.05 6.01
N ALA A 122 4.07 -22.43 4.88
CA ALA A 122 4.04 -23.80 4.39
C ALA A 122 5.35 -24.24 3.68
N GLY A 123 6.33 -23.34 3.56
CA GLY A 123 7.60 -23.63 2.86
C GLY A 123 7.49 -23.66 1.33
N GLU A 124 6.39 -23.16 0.78
CA GLU A 124 6.15 -23.10 -0.66
C GLU A 124 6.86 -21.88 -1.30
N SER A 125 7.18 -22.00 -2.61
CA SER A 125 7.71 -20.86 -3.37
C SER A 125 6.65 -19.80 -3.63
N VAL A 126 7.07 -18.54 -3.55
CA VAL A 126 6.26 -17.37 -3.90
C VAL A 126 6.82 -16.60 -5.10
N ASP A 127 7.81 -17.14 -5.80
CA ASP A 127 8.54 -16.44 -6.87
C ASP A 127 7.63 -15.96 -8.02
N ALA A 128 6.56 -16.68 -8.30
CA ALA A 128 5.55 -16.27 -9.30
C ALA A 128 4.56 -15.20 -8.79
N LEU A 129 4.57 -14.89 -7.50
CA LEU A 129 3.59 -14.01 -6.84
C LEU A 129 4.18 -12.65 -6.44
N VAL A 130 5.49 -12.54 -6.39
CA VAL A 130 6.21 -11.33 -5.96
C VAL A 130 7.30 -10.96 -6.95
N PRO A 131 7.72 -9.68 -7.03
CA PRO A 131 8.89 -9.30 -7.83
C PRO A 131 10.14 -10.10 -7.45
N PRO A 132 11.03 -10.41 -8.41
CA PRO A 132 12.21 -11.26 -8.16
C PRO A 132 13.07 -10.79 -6.98
N GLY A 133 13.38 -9.49 -6.89
CA GLY A 133 14.16 -8.93 -5.78
C GLY A 133 13.49 -9.12 -4.41
N VAL A 134 12.16 -9.12 -4.35
CA VAL A 134 11.40 -9.42 -3.13
C VAL A 134 11.53 -10.89 -2.76
N GLY A 135 11.37 -11.80 -3.73
CA GLY A 135 11.55 -13.23 -3.53
C GLY A 135 12.95 -13.57 -3.01
N ASP A 136 13.98 -12.97 -3.59
CA ASP A 136 15.38 -13.13 -3.16
C ASP A 136 15.59 -12.64 -1.72
N LEU A 137 15.05 -11.50 -1.37
CA LEU A 137 15.16 -10.95 -0.02
C LEU A 137 14.47 -11.84 1.03
N ILE A 138 13.26 -12.32 0.72
CA ILE A 138 12.51 -13.23 1.57
C ILE A 138 13.30 -14.51 1.83
N ARG A 139 13.89 -15.11 0.80
CA ARG A 139 14.69 -16.34 0.93
C ARG A 139 15.97 -16.11 1.74
N ARG A 140 16.74 -15.09 1.40
CA ARG A 140 18.01 -14.78 2.03
C ARG A 140 17.87 -14.50 3.53
N GLU A 141 16.83 -13.82 3.93
CA GLU A 141 16.62 -13.43 5.31
C GLU A 141 15.62 -14.32 6.05
N SER A 142 15.14 -15.39 5.39
CA SER A 142 14.16 -16.33 5.95
C SER A 142 12.91 -15.63 6.53
N LEU A 143 12.45 -14.56 5.86
CA LEU A 143 11.30 -13.78 6.32
C LEU A 143 10.03 -14.64 6.29
N TYR A 144 9.14 -14.45 7.28
CA TYR A 144 7.87 -15.17 7.45
C TYR A 144 8.00 -16.70 7.69
N ARG A 145 9.21 -17.21 7.90
CA ARG A 145 9.38 -18.59 8.39
C ARG A 145 9.29 -18.60 9.92
N ARG A 146 8.51 -19.53 10.45
CA ARG A 146 8.48 -19.82 11.90
C ARG A 146 9.53 -20.84 12.25
#